data_28961d406aaf032857d89be8fd066474
#
_entry.id   28961d406aaf032857d89be8fd066474
#
_cell.length_a   1.000
_cell.length_b   1.000
_cell.length_c   1.000
_cell.angle_alpha   90.00
_cell.angle_beta   90.00
_cell.angle_gamma   90.00
#
_symmetry.space_group_name_H-M   'P 1'
#
loop_
_entity.id
_entity.type
_entity.pdbx_description
1 polymer ?
#
loop_
_entity_poly.entity_id
_entity_poly.type
_entity_poly.pdbx_seq_one_letter_code
_entity_poly.pdbx_strand_id
1 'polypeptide(L)'
;CYENGMMFDDGTLLKLSDTGYRWICGDEYGGEWLKEVAKKKNYKVIVKNSTDQISNVSIQGPKSRKILNKIIFTPPTQPTIDELQWFRFTICRMDDLNGIPLVISRTGYTGELGYEVWCHPKDAPKVWDKLMDAGKDDGLIPAGFAALDKLRIEAGLILFGNEFDGQQDPFEAGIG
;
A
#
# COMPACT_ATOMS: atom_id res chain seq x y z
N CYS A 1 16.85 7.79 2.10
CA CYS A 1 17.54 9.03 2.50
C CYS A 1 18.53 9.47 1.45
N TYR A 2 18.86 10.75 1.44
CA TYR A 2 20.00 11.30 0.71
C TYR A 2 21.35 10.83 1.29
N GLU A 3 22.47 11.14 0.61
CA GLU A 3 23.82 10.75 1.08
C GLU A 3 24.20 11.39 2.42
N ASN A 4 23.62 12.53 2.76
CA ASN A 4 23.81 13.21 4.04
C ASN A 4 22.92 12.67 5.19
N GLY A 5 22.13 11.61 4.93
CA GLY A 5 21.24 10.99 5.90
C GLY A 5 19.84 11.58 5.99
N MET A 6 19.57 12.72 5.34
CA MET A 6 18.26 13.36 5.37
C MET A 6 17.23 12.54 4.56
N MET A 7 16.01 12.51 5.05
CA MET A 7 14.91 11.82 4.38
C MET A 7 14.46 12.57 3.13
N PHE A 8 14.13 11.87 2.06
CA PHE A 8 13.45 12.45 0.90
C PHE A 8 12.06 11.85 0.68
N ASP A 9 11.80 10.69 1.23
CA ASP A 9 10.48 10.02 1.22
C ASP A 9 10.52 8.81 2.17
N ASP A 10 9.36 8.30 2.53
CA ASP A 10 9.16 7.03 3.20
C ASP A 10 8.18 6.16 2.40
N GLY A 11 7.95 4.94 2.83
CA GLY A 11 6.98 4.08 2.15
C GLY A 11 7.12 2.61 2.46
N THR A 12 6.31 1.82 1.77
CA THR A 12 6.25 0.36 1.94
C THR A 12 6.99 -0.35 0.82
N LEU A 13 7.88 -1.27 1.17
CA LEU A 13 8.59 -2.12 0.22
C LEU A 13 8.02 -3.53 0.23
N LEU A 14 7.41 -3.95 -0.88
CA LEU A 14 6.93 -5.33 -1.09
C LEU A 14 7.99 -6.15 -1.83
N LYS A 15 8.41 -7.26 -1.24
CA LYS A 15 9.25 -8.26 -1.92
C LYS A 15 8.35 -9.20 -2.72
N LEU A 16 8.29 -9.00 -4.04
CA LEU A 16 7.43 -9.78 -4.94
C LEU A 16 8.07 -11.11 -5.35
N SER A 17 9.40 -11.16 -5.39
CA SER A 17 10.21 -12.35 -5.68
C SER A 17 11.61 -12.17 -5.10
N ASP A 18 12.52 -13.12 -5.32
CA ASP A 18 13.90 -13.00 -4.86
C ASP A 18 14.68 -11.83 -5.50
N THR A 19 14.25 -11.40 -6.67
CA THR A 19 14.88 -10.30 -7.42
C THR A 19 13.94 -9.16 -7.76
N GLY A 20 12.67 -9.26 -7.39
CA GLY A 20 11.61 -8.29 -7.73
C GLY A 20 11.02 -7.63 -6.49
N TYR A 21 11.00 -6.30 -6.51
CA TYR A 21 10.47 -5.48 -5.43
C TYR A 21 9.50 -4.46 -5.98
N ARG A 22 8.53 -4.05 -5.17
CA ARG A 22 7.67 -2.89 -5.43
C ARG A 22 7.79 -1.95 -4.25
N TRP A 23 8.21 -0.75 -4.53
CA TRP A 23 8.20 0.34 -3.56
C TRP A 23 6.98 1.22 -3.81
N ILE A 24 6.24 1.48 -2.74
CA ILE A 24 5.05 2.34 -2.68
C ILE A 24 5.44 3.51 -1.81
N CYS A 25 5.51 4.69 -2.38
CA CYS A 25 6.00 5.91 -1.74
C CYS A 25 5.11 7.10 -2.12
N GLY A 26 5.36 8.24 -1.49
CA GLY A 26 4.56 9.45 -1.64
C GLY A 26 4.88 10.26 -2.90
N ASP A 27 6.13 10.21 -3.39
CA ASP A 27 6.59 11.04 -4.49
C ASP A 27 7.23 10.22 -5.63
N GLU A 28 7.00 10.66 -6.87
CA GLU A 28 7.58 10.00 -8.06
C GLU A 28 9.09 10.17 -8.17
N TYR A 29 9.64 11.20 -7.53
CA TYR A 29 11.10 11.44 -7.50
C TYR A 29 11.87 10.24 -6.93
N GLY A 30 11.27 9.49 -6.01
CA GLY A 30 11.87 8.27 -5.46
C GLY A 30 12.34 7.29 -6.52
N GLY A 31 11.57 7.10 -7.58
CA GLY A 31 11.94 6.24 -8.72
C GLY A 31 13.15 6.77 -9.49
N GLU A 32 13.22 8.07 -9.75
CA GLU A 32 14.35 8.70 -10.42
C GLU A 32 15.62 8.64 -9.55
N TRP A 33 15.49 8.94 -8.28
CA TRP A 33 16.60 8.81 -7.33
C TRP A 33 17.18 7.40 -7.28
N LEU A 34 16.34 6.36 -7.27
CA LEU A 34 16.80 4.97 -7.32
C LEU A 34 17.57 4.67 -8.62
N LYS A 35 17.14 5.21 -9.78
CA LYS A 35 17.87 5.07 -11.05
C LYS A 35 19.24 5.74 -11.00
N GLU A 36 19.31 6.93 -10.43
CA GLU A 36 20.58 7.69 -10.30
C GLU A 36 21.56 6.93 -9.38
N VAL A 37 21.10 6.45 -8.22
CA VAL A 37 21.91 5.66 -7.30
C VAL A 37 22.37 4.36 -7.94
N ALA A 38 21.50 3.64 -8.64
CA ALA A 38 21.84 2.41 -9.33
C ALA A 38 22.93 2.65 -10.39
N LYS A 39 22.82 3.72 -11.17
CA LYS A 39 23.83 4.14 -12.15
C LYS A 39 25.16 4.51 -11.49
N LYS A 40 25.12 5.34 -10.45
CA LYS A 40 26.31 5.78 -9.68
C LYS A 40 27.08 4.60 -9.06
N LYS A 41 26.33 3.60 -8.54
CA LYS A 41 26.88 2.40 -7.90
C LYS A 41 27.12 1.24 -8.87
N ASN A 42 26.82 1.43 -10.16
CA ASN A 42 26.93 0.39 -11.20
C ASN A 42 26.13 -0.89 -10.84
N TYR A 43 24.95 -0.73 -10.25
CA TYR A 43 24.07 -1.86 -9.96
C TYR A 43 23.30 -2.30 -11.22
N LYS A 44 23.24 -3.63 -11.43
CA LYS A 44 22.48 -4.24 -12.54
C LYS A 44 21.00 -4.40 -12.15
N VAL A 45 20.29 -3.30 -12.11
CA VAL A 45 18.86 -3.26 -11.76
C VAL A 45 18.07 -2.46 -12.80
N ILE A 46 16.78 -2.78 -12.91
CA ILE A 46 15.82 -2.02 -13.71
C ILE A 46 14.83 -1.37 -12.75
N VAL A 47 14.71 -0.06 -12.79
CA VAL A 47 13.71 0.71 -12.05
C VAL A 47 12.64 1.18 -13.02
N LYS A 48 11.39 0.80 -12.77
CA LYS A 48 10.23 1.17 -13.59
C LYS A 48 9.18 1.87 -12.74
N ASN A 49 8.76 3.05 -13.15
CA ASN A 49 7.54 3.67 -12.61
C ASN A 49 6.31 2.91 -13.15
N SER A 50 5.43 2.51 -12.25
CA SER A 50 4.17 1.80 -12.57
C SER A 50 2.95 2.46 -11.93
N THR A 51 3.05 3.72 -11.50
CA THR A 51 1.98 4.46 -10.82
C THR A 51 0.67 4.42 -11.61
N ASP A 52 0.69 4.72 -12.89
CA ASP A 52 -0.51 4.72 -13.74
C ASP A 52 -1.00 3.33 -14.14
N GLN A 53 -0.27 2.27 -13.79
CA GLN A 53 -0.61 0.89 -14.15
C GLN A 53 -1.32 0.12 -13.03
N ILE A 54 -1.43 0.71 -11.85
CA ILE A 54 -1.97 0.06 -10.65
C ILE A 54 -2.81 1.06 -9.88
N SER A 55 -4.03 0.65 -9.51
CA SER A 55 -4.88 1.40 -8.59
C SER A 55 -4.90 0.73 -7.23
N ASN A 56 -4.98 1.53 -6.18
CA ASN A 56 -5.12 1.10 -4.79
C ASN A 56 -6.49 1.56 -4.25
N VAL A 57 -7.22 0.64 -3.64
CA VAL A 57 -8.40 0.93 -2.83
C VAL A 57 -8.10 0.52 -1.40
N SER A 58 -8.06 1.48 -0.49
CA SER A 58 -7.78 1.24 0.92
C SER A 58 -9.08 0.95 1.68
N ILE A 59 -9.15 -0.19 2.38
CA ILE A 59 -10.24 -0.56 3.28
C ILE A 59 -9.71 -0.71 4.70
N GLN A 60 -10.12 0.18 5.60
CA GLN A 60 -9.55 0.31 6.94
C GLN A 60 -10.63 0.20 8.01
N GLY A 61 -10.24 -0.22 9.21
CA GLY A 61 -11.08 -0.38 10.37
C GLY A 61 -11.28 -1.84 10.80
N PRO A 62 -11.82 -2.08 11.99
CA PRO A 62 -11.87 -3.41 12.62
C PRO A 62 -12.71 -4.45 11.87
N LYS A 63 -13.61 -4.02 11.00
CA LYS A 63 -14.45 -4.90 10.17
C LYS A 63 -13.89 -5.18 8.78
N SER A 64 -12.77 -4.55 8.38
CA SER A 64 -12.18 -4.69 7.06
C SER A 64 -11.92 -6.14 6.65
N ARG A 65 -11.36 -6.95 7.57
CA ARG A 65 -11.15 -8.39 7.37
C ARG A 65 -12.45 -9.14 7.05
N LYS A 66 -13.48 -8.91 7.87
CA LYS A 66 -14.79 -9.54 7.68
C LYS A 66 -15.39 -9.22 6.31
N ILE A 67 -15.26 -7.97 5.87
CA ILE A 67 -15.79 -7.51 4.57
C ILE A 67 -15.03 -8.18 3.43
N LEU A 68 -13.70 -8.19 3.48
CA LEU A 68 -12.88 -8.83 2.46
C LEU A 68 -13.14 -10.33 2.34
N ASN A 69 -13.32 -11.03 3.45
CA ASN A 69 -13.64 -12.47 3.45
C ASN A 69 -14.95 -12.82 2.74
N LYS A 70 -15.86 -11.86 2.52
CA LYS A 70 -17.09 -12.09 1.76
C LYS A 70 -16.88 -12.16 0.25
N ILE A 71 -15.80 -11.53 -0.25
CA ILE A 71 -15.62 -11.25 -1.68
C ILE A 71 -14.25 -11.65 -2.23
N ILE A 72 -13.36 -12.20 -1.40
CA ILE A 72 -12.01 -12.54 -1.83
C ILE A 72 -11.85 -14.07 -1.90
N PHE A 73 -11.45 -14.54 -3.06
CA PHE A 73 -10.97 -15.88 -3.30
C PHE A 73 -9.44 -15.91 -3.26
N THR A 74 -8.89 -16.70 -2.35
CA THR A 74 -7.44 -16.89 -2.23
C THR A 74 -7.07 -18.30 -2.71
N PRO A 75 -6.16 -18.44 -3.70
CA PRO A 75 -5.66 -19.76 -4.11
C PRO A 75 -4.97 -20.48 -2.95
N PRO A 76 -5.00 -21.83 -2.90
CA PRO A 76 -4.41 -22.61 -1.80
C PRO A 76 -2.90 -22.41 -1.59
N THR A 77 -2.21 -21.84 -2.56
CA THR A 77 -0.76 -21.53 -2.49
C THR A 77 -0.47 -20.16 -1.88
N GLN A 78 -1.48 -19.42 -1.51
CA GLN A 78 -1.38 -18.06 -0.96
C GLN A 78 -2.02 -18.01 0.43
N PRO A 79 -1.54 -17.14 1.35
CA PRO A 79 -2.21 -16.93 2.63
C PRO A 79 -3.59 -16.30 2.42
N THR A 80 -4.57 -16.80 3.14
CA THR A 80 -5.93 -16.22 3.18
C THR A 80 -5.92 -14.85 3.85
N ILE A 81 -7.02 -14.08 3.74
CA ILE A 81 -7.15 -12.79 4.43
C ILE A 81 -7.03 -12.95 5.95
N ASP A 82 -7.51 -14.09 6.50
CA ASP A 82 -7.41 -14.37 7.95
C ASP A 82 -5.98 -14.66 8.40
N GLU A 83 -5.21 -15.37 7.58
CA GLU A 83 -3.82 -15.75 7.85
C GLU A 83 -2.83 -14.63 7.55
N LEU A 84 -3.25 -13.60 6.78
CA LEU A 84 -2.37 -12.56 6.31
C LEU A 84 -1.80 -11.74 7.48
N GLN A 85 -0.50 -11.81 7.68
CA GLN A 85 0.22 -11.10 8.73
C GLN A 85 0.42 -9.63 8.36
N TRP A 86 0.68 -8.79 9.36
CA TRP A 86 0.98 -7.38 9.18
C TRP A 86 2.22 -7.19 8.28
N PHE A 87 2.16 -6.22 7.39
CA PHE A 87 3.17 -5.95 6.35
C PHE A 87 3.47 -7.16 5.44
N ARG A 88 2.44 -8.00 5.22
CA ARG A 88 2.48 -9.08 4.21
C ARG A 88 1.39 -8.83 3.17
N PHE A 89 1.53 -9.48 2.03
CA PHE A 89 0.53 -9.43 0.97
C PHE A 89 0.17 -10.84 0.49
N THR A 90 -0.97 -10.93 -0.17
CA THR A 90 -1.45 -12.13 -0.84
C THR A 90 -1.85 -11.81 -2.27
N ILE A 91 -1.68 -12.78 -3.17
CA ILE A 91 -2.18 -12.71 -4.54
C ILE A 91 -3.49 -13.48 -4.58
N CYS A 92 -4.55 -12.82 -4.94
CA CYS A 92 -5.90 -13.35 -4.84
C CYS A 92 -6.79 -12.87 -6.00
N ARG A 93 -8.07 -13.20 -5.95
CA ARG A 93 -9.06 -12.76 -6.93
C ARG A 93 -10.34 -12.34 -6.23
N MET A 94 -11.11 -11.52 -6.91
CA MET A 94 -12.45 -11.17 -6.47
C MET A 94 -13.42 -12.31 -6.77
N ASP A 95 -14.25 -12.65 -5.84
CA ASP A 95 -15.31 -13.66 -5.85
C ASP A 95 -14.80 -15.10 -6.06
N ASP A 96 -14.19 -15.42 -7.20
CA ASP A 96 -13.78 -16.77 -7.58
C ASP A 96 -12.48 -16.81 -8.41
N LEU A 97 -12.10 -18.00 -8.86
CA LEU A 97 -10.88 -18.22 -9.65
C LEU A 97 -10.85 -17.43 -10.96
N ASN A 98 -12.00 -17.06 -11.53
CA ASN A 98 -12.09 -16.31 -12.78
C ASN A 98 -12.28 -14.80 -12.55
N GLY A 99 -12.38 -14.40 -11.30
CA GLY A 99 -12.59 -13.02 -10.90
C GLY A 99 -11.41 -12.09 -11.16
N ILE A 100 -11.60 -10.81 -10.86
CA ILE A 100 -10.60 -9.77 -11.05
C ILE A 100 -9.32 -10.11 -10.27
N PRO A 101 -8.14 -10.12 -10.92
CA PRO A 101 -6.87 -10.34 -10.23
C PRO A 101 -6.57 -9.19 -9.27
N LEU A 102 -6.20 -9.54 -8.05
CA LEU A 102 -5.91 -8.59 -6.98
C LEU A 102 -4.59 -8.96 -6.28
N VAL A 103 -3.94 -7.96 -5.75
CA VAL A 103 -2.95 -8.11 -4.69
C VAL A 103 -3.52 -7.40 -3.47
N ILE A 104 -3.54 -8.05 -2.33
CA ILE A 104 -4.01 -7.43 -1.08
C ILE A 104 -2.88 -7.44 -0.08
N SER A 105 -2.51 -6.28 0.42
CA SER A 105 -1.55 -6.13 1.51
C SER A 105 -2.25 -5.77 2.81
N ARG A 106 -1.79 -6.35 3.93
CA ARG A 106 -2.22 -5.94 5.27
C ARG A 106 -1.39 -4.74 5.71
N THR A 107 -1.68 -3.64 5.09
CA THR A 107 -1.07 -2.31 5.29
C THR A 107 -2.16 -1.26 5.32
N GLY A 108 -1.84 -0.07 5.77
CA GLY A 108 -2.77 1.06 5.84
C GLY A 108 -2.13 2.26 6.50
N TYR A 109 -2.85 3.36 6.50
CA TYR A 109 -2.37 4.65 6.98
C TYR A 109 -3.33 5.28 8.01
N THR A 110 -3.89 4.40 8.88
CA THR A 110 -4.90 4.83 9.88
C THR A 110 -4.60 4.36 11.30
N GLY A 111 -3.56 3.54 11.50
CA GLY A 111 -3.28 2.90 12.78
C GLY A 111 -4.22 1.75 13.14
N GLU A 112 -5.25 1.50 12.34
CA GLU A 112 -6.25 0.45 12.55
C GLU A 112 -5.96 -0.80 11.72
N LEU A 113 -6.66 -1.90 12.04
CA LEU A 113 -6.70 -3.07 11.15
C LEU A 113 -7.19 -2.62 9.77
N GLY A 114 -6.41 -2.90 8.75
CA GLY A 114 -6.76 -2.49 7.41
C GLY A 114 -5.99 -3.22 6.34
N TYR A 115 -6.45 -3.02 5.11
CA TYR A 115 -5.88 -3.63 3.92
C TYR A 115 -5.88 -2.65 2.76
N GLU A 116 -4.91 -2.81 1.89
CA GLU A 116 -4.83 -2.11 0.62
C GLU A 116 -5.05 -3.11 -0.51
N VAL A 117 -6.03 -2.83 -1.36
CA VAL A 117 -6.47 -3.69 -2.47
C VAL A 117 -5.96 -3.10 -3.77
N TRP A 118 -5.00 -3.79 -4.38
CA TRP A 118 -4.32 -3.36 -5.60
C TRP A 118 -4.89 -4.09 -6.80
N CYS A 119 -5.28 -3.35 -7.83
CA CYS A 119 -5.84 -3.89 -9.06
C CYS A 119 -5.37 -3.09 -10.29
N HIS A 120 -5.71 -3.60 -11.48
CA HIS A 120 -5.53 -2.82 -12.70
C HIS A 120 -6.51 -1.63 -12.71
N PRO A 121 -6.12 -0.42 -13.18
CA PRO A 121 -6.98 0.78 -13.13
C PRO A 121 -8.35 0.62 -13.76
N LYS A 122 -8.46 -0.14 -14.86
CA LYS A 122 -9.76 -0.43 -15.50
C LYS A 122 -10.75 -1.17 -14.61
N ASP A 123 -10.25 -1.90 -13.61
CA ASP A 123 -11.06 -2.72 -12.71
C ASP A 123 -11.37 -1.99 -11.39
N ALA A 124 -10.69 -0.88 -11.09
CA ALA A 124 -10.83 -0.16 -9.83
C ALA A 124 -12.28 0.28 -9.50
N PRO A 125 -13.09 0.78 -10.44
CA PRO A 125 -14.49 1.10 -10.16
C PRO A 125 -15.29 -0.12 -9.69
N LYS A 126 -15.10 -1.28 -10.35
CA LYS A 126 -15.79 -2.53 -9.97
C LYS A 126 -15.34 -3.03 -8.60
N VAL A 127 -14.04 -2.90 -8.30
CA VAL A 127 -13.49 -3.26 -6.98
C VAL A 127 -14.10 -2.38 -5.91
N TRP A 128 -14.18 -1.07 -6.14
CA TRP A 128 -14.81 -0.12 -5.24
C TRP A 128 -16.28 -0.47 -4.98
N ASP A 129 -17.06 -0.62 -6.01
CA ASP A 129 -18.50 -0.93 -5.90
C ASP A 129 -18.73 -2.23 -5.13
N LYS A 130 -17.94 -3.26 -5.43
CA LYS A 130 -18.01 -4.55 -4.75
C LYS A 130 -17.68 -4.46 -3.26
N LEU A 131 -16.65 -3.69 -2.90
CA LEU A 131 -16.30 -3.44 -1.50
C LEU A 131 -17.42 -2.70 -0.78
N MET A 132 -17.96 -1.65 -1.38
CA MET A 132 -19.07 -0.88 -0.81
C MET A 132 -20.32 -1.73 -0.59
N ASP A 133 -20.69 -2.55 -1.57
CA ASP A 133 -21.83 -3.47 -1.46
C ASP A 133 -21.62 -4.52 -0.35
N ALA A 134 -20.44 -5.15 -0.31
CA ALA A 134 -20.11 -6.16 0.71
C ALA A 134 -20.06 -5.59 2.13
N GLY A 135 -19.65 -4.33 2.26
CA GLY A 135 -19.49 -3.64 3.54
C GLY A 135 -20.73 -2.89 4.03
N LYS A 136 -21.78 -2.75 3.21
CA LYS A 136 -22.96 -1.93 3.52
C LYS A 136 -23.59 -2.24 4.87
N ASP A 137 -23.86 -3.51 5.15
CA ASP A 137 -24.49 -3.95 6.40
C ASP A 137 -23.52 -3.94 7.58
N ASP A 138 -22.21 -3.85 7.32
CA ASP A 138 -21.17 -3.71 8.33
C ASP A 138 -20.84 -2.25 8.66
N GLY A 139 -21.48 -1.30 7.99
CA GLY A 139 -21.30 0.14 8.21
C GLY A 139 -20.08 0.72 7.49
N LEU A 140 -19.65 0.11 6.39
CA LEU A 140 -18.62 0.67 5.52
C LEU A 140 -19.12 1.96 4.89
N ILE A 141 -18.32 3.01 4.99
CA ILE A 141 -18.57 4.32 4.38
C ILE A 141 -17.36 4.81 3.62
N PRO A 142 -17.51 5.58 2.54
CA PRO A 142 -16.39 6.25 1.91
C PRO A 142 -15.79 7.30 2.85
N ALA A 143 -14.47 7.36 2.88
CA ALA A 143 -13.73 8.35 3.67
C ALA A 143 -12.97 9.31 2.75
N GLY A 144 -12.98 10.59 3.07
CA GLY A 144 -12.22 11.60 2.35
C GLY A 144 -10.80 11.76 2.86
N PHE A 145 -9.96 12.43 2.08
CA PHE A 145 -8.55 12.66 2.39
C PHE A 145 -8.33 13.38 3.73
N ALA A 146 -9.17 14.36 4.06
CA ALA A 146 -9.08 15.07 5.34
C ALA A 146 -9.38 14.18 6.56
N ALA A 147 -10.20 13.13 6.40
CA ALA A 147 -10.43 12.16 7.45
C ALA A 147 -9.21 11.25 7.62
N LEU A 148 -8.62 10.79 6.51
CA LEU A 148 -7.40 10.01 6.52
C LEU A 148 -6.24 10.76 7.18
N ASP A 149 -6.07 12.04 6.86
CA ASP A 149 -5.01 12.86 7.45
C ASP A 149 -5.14 12.97 8.98
N LYS A 150 -6.36 13.13 9.49
CA LYS A 150 -6.58 13.11 10.95
C LYS A 150 -6.24 11.76 11.57
N LEU A 151 -6.67 10.67 10.96
CA LEU A 151 -6.44 9.32 11.47
C LEU A 151 -4.94 8.99 11.50
N ARG A 152 -4.19 9.35 10.44
CA ARG A 152 -2.76 9.10 10.41
C ARG A 152 -2.01 9.90 11.50
N ILE A 153 -2.41 11.15 11.76
CA ILE A 153 -1.84 11.98 12.82
C ILE A 153 -2.12 11.38 14.19
N GLU A 154 -3.36 10.96 14.46
CA GLU A 154 -3.73 10.29 15.71
C GLU A 154 -2.94 8.99 15.93
N ALA A 155 -2.60 8.29 14.83
CA ALA A 155 -1.80 7.07 14.86
C ALA A 155 -0.27 7.33 14.94
N GLY A 156 0.17 8.59 14.87
CA GLY A 156 1.59 8.96 14.87
C GLY A 156 2.32 8.63 13.56
N LEU A 157 1.59 8.51 12.44
CA LEU A 157 2.16 8.23 11.13
C LEU A 157 2.56 9.53 10.44
N ILE A 158 3.81 9.60 10.02
CA ILE A 158 4.40 10.79 9.37
C ILE A 158 4.01 10.88 7.90
N LEU A 159 4.05 12.10 7.34
CA LEU A 159 3.80 12.38 5.93
C LEU A 159 4.86 13.34 5.40
N PHE A 160 5.47 13.00 4.28
CA PHE A 160 6.38 13.90 3.58
C PHE A 160 5.72 15.26 3.28
N GLY A 161 6.46 16.34 3.53
CA GLY A 161 5.97 17.69 3.39
C GLY A 161 5.25 18.25 4.62
N ASN A 162 4.95 17.40 5.63
CA ASN A 162 4.35 17.80 6.89
C ASN A 162 5.32 17.61 8.06
N GLU A 163 5.60 16.37 8.45
CA GLU A 163 6.49 16.05 9.57
C GLU A 163 7.96 15.97 9.16
N PHE A 164 8.26 15.79 7.87
CA PHE A 164 9.62 15.86 7.32
C PHE A 164 9.60 16.34 5.86
N ASP A 165 10.66 17.00 5.41
CA ASP A 165 10.74 17.66 4.10
C ASP A 165 12.14 17.60 3.45
N GLY A 166 12.99 16.70 3.90
CA GLY A 166 14.37 16.58 3.40
C GLY A 166 15.41 17.32 4.24
N GLN A 167 15.00 17.92 5.36
CA GLN A 167 15.89 18.55 6.34
C GLN A 167 16.03 17.73 7.62
N GLN A 168 15.18 16.72 7.80
CA GLN A 168 15.18 15.81 8.94
C GLN A 168 15.78 14.45 8.56
N ASP A 169 16.50 13.85 9.47
CA ASP A 169 16.87 12.45 9.39
C ASP A 169 15.80 11.52 10.00
N PRO A 170 15.87 10.18 9.82
CA PRO A 170 14.87 9.26 10.36
C PRO A 170 14.73 9.31 11.89
N PHE A 171 15.80 9.64 12.61
CA PHE A 171 15.77 9.72 14.08
C PHE A 171 15.05 10.98 14.54
N GLU A 172 15.30 12.11 13.89
CA GLU A 172 14.59 13.38 14.12
C GLU A 172 13.10 13.26 13.76
N ALA A 173 12.77 12.50 12.70
CA ALA A 173 11.40 12.20 12.31
C ALA A 173 10.72 11.13 13.19
N GLY A 174 11.43 10.52 14.15
CA GLY A 174 10.89 9.56 15.10
C GLY A 174 10.68 8.14 14.54
N ILE A 175 11.33 7.78 13.43
CA ILE A 175 11.23 6.46 12.77
C ILE A 175 12.58 5.76 12.61
N GLY A 176 13.63 6.28 13.21
CA GLY A 176 14.99 5.73 13.22
C GLY A 176 15.23 4.67 14.30
#